data_e0895a95e2e36cd6b3e7dd3aa6ec497a
#
_entry.id   e0895a95e2e36cd6b3e7dd3aa6ec497a
#
_cell.length_a   1.000
_cell.length_b   1.000
_cell.length_c   1.000
_cell.angle_alpha   90.00
_cell.angle_beta   90.00
_cell.angle_gamma   90.00
#
_symmetry.space_group_name_H-M   'P 1'
#
loop_
_entity.id
_entity.type
_entity.pdbx_description
1 polymer ?
#
loop_
_entity_poly.entity_id
_entity_poly.type
_entity_poly.pdbx_seq_one_letter_code
_entity_poly.pdbx_strand_id
1 'polypeptide(L)'
;MAKIAHDKYYTEDQLAKYCVEKTYEILGSDWDRVIEPSAGAGAYLKYLPEDTLAYDILPEADGIVVADYRQVQLPYMERSLVIGNPPFGRANKLSVQFVKASLLHSDYISLI
;
A
#
# COMPACT_ATOMS: atom_id res chain seq x y z
N MET A 1 -4.23 -3.60 -16.63
CA MET A 1 -5.49 -4.11 -16.06
C MET A 1 -5.25 -5.33 -15.19
N ALA A 2 -5.98 -5.44 -14.12
CA ALA A 2 -5.96 -6.61 -13.25
C ALA A 2 -7.26 -7.42 -13.45
N LYS A 3 -7.12 -8.74 -13.53
CA LYS A 3 -8.28 -9.63 -13.60
C LYS A 3 -8.73 -10.02 -12.21
N ILE A 4 -10.00 -9.80 -11.92
CA ILE A 4 -10.64 -10.17 -10.66
C ILE A 4 -11.80 -11.12 -10.98
N ALA A 5 -12.34 -11.80 -9.96
CA ALA A 5 -13.37 -12.84 -10.07
C ALA A 5 -14.40 -12.59 -11.19
N HIS A 6 -14.91 -13.66 -11.79
CA HIS A 6 -15.90 -13.68 -12.88
C HIS A 6 -15.39 -13.06 -14.19
N ASP A 7 -14.06 -13.16 -14.44
CA ASP A 7 -13.42 -12.67 -15.68
C ASP A 7 -13.59 -11.17 -15.93
N LYS A 8 -13.86 -10.40 -14.89
CA LYS A 8 -13.91 -8.95 -14.98
C LYS A 8 -12.51 -8.37 -14.89
N TYR A 9 -12.28 -7.33 -15.69
CA TYR A 9 -11.02 -6.61 -15.72
C TYR A 9 -11.21 -5.19 -15.20
N TYR A 10 -10.25 -4.74 -14.38
CA TYR A 10 -10.25 -3.40 -13.81
C TYR A 10 -8.93 -2.70 -14.14
N THR A 11 -8.99 -1.39 -14.36
CA THR A 11 -7.77 -0.58 -14.45
C THR A 11 -7.10 -0.55 -13.07
N GLU A 12 -5.81 -0.19 -13.02
CA GLU A 12 -5.12 0.01 -11.74
C GLU A 12 -5.84 1.04 -10.87
N ASP A 13 -6.34 2.12 -11.48
CA ASP A 13 -7.08 3.14 -10.76
C ASP A 13 -8.37 2.59 -10.14
N GLN A 14 -9.14 1.83 -10.89
CA GLN A 14 -10.38 1.22 -10.39
C GLN A 14 -10.10 0.24 -9.27
N LEU A 15 -9.05 -0.58 -9.42
CA LEU A 15 -8.64 -1.54 -8.40
C LEU A 15 -8.20 -0.83 -7.12
N ALA A 16 -7.37 0.20 -7.24
CA ALA A 16 -6.90 0.98 -6.11
C ALA A 16 -8.07 1.61 -5.35
N LYS A 17 -9.00 2.23 -6.07
CA LYS A 17 -10.21 2.81 -5.47
C LYS A 17 -11.01 1.77 -4.70
N TYR A 18 -11.28 0.62 -5.32
CA TYR A 18 -12.01 -0.47 -4.69
C TYR A 18 -11.31 -0.95 -3.41
N CYS A 19 -10.01 -1.15 -3.46
CA CYS A 19 -9.24 -1.66 -2.33
C CYS A 19 -9.20 -0.68 -1.16
N VAL A 20 -9.06 0.63 -1.44
CA VAL A 20 -9.12 1.65 -0.40
C VAL A 20 -10.51 1.70 0.23
N GLU A 21 -11.56 1.75 -0.59
CA GLU A 21 -12.94 1.78 -0.10
C GLU A 21 -13.26 0.56 0.77
N LYS A 22 -12.86 -0.63 0.30
CA LYS A 22 -13.12 -1.88 1.03
C LYS A 22 -12.33 -1.94 2.33
N THR A 23 -11.08 -1.49 2.33
CA THR A 23 -10.26 -1.42 3.53
C THR A 23 -10.90 -0.49 4.56
N TYR A 24 -11.35 0.69 4.14
CA TYR A 24 -11.99 1.65 5.02
C TYR A 24 -13.34 1.14 5.54
N GLU A 25 -14.07 0.40 4.72
CA GLU A 25 -15.34 -0.22 5.14
C GLU A 25 -15.12 -1.23 6.27
N ILE A 26 -14.06 -2.03 6.17
CA ILE A 26 -13.78 -3.11 7.12
C ILE A 26 -13.03 -2.61 8.36
N LEU A 27 -12.01 -1.76 8.17
CA LEU A 27 -11.08 -1.35 9.22
C LEU A 27 -11.31 0.07 9.74
N GLY A 28 -12.17 0.85 9.05
CA GLY A 28 -12.39 2.25 9.36
C GLY A 28 -11.49 3.18 8.58
N SER A 29 -11.72 4.48 8.75
CA SER A 29 -10.98 5.54 8.05
C SER A 29 -10.24 6.50 8.97
N ASP A 30 -10.22 6.23 10.26
CA ASP A 30 -9.58 7.07 11.27
C ASP A 30 -8.19 6.54 11.59
N TRP A 31 -7.19 7.07 10.91
CA TRP A 31 -5.80 6.63 11.00
C TRP A 31 -4.89 7.77 11.45
N ASP A 32 -3.96 7.45 12.35
CA ASP A 32 -2.91 8.39 12.75
C ASP A 32 -1.78 8.43 11.73
N ARG A 33 -1.61 7.35 10.96
CA ARG A 33 -0.60 7.27 9.91
C ARG A 33 -1.06 6.27 8.85
N VAL A 34 -0.91 6.66 7.57
CA VAL A 34 -1.15 5.77 6.43
C VAL A 34 0.15 5.65 5.64
N ILE A 35 0.50 4.44 5.25
CA ILE A 35 1.73 4.11 4.53
C ILE A 35 1.38 3.36 3.25
N GLU A 36 1.87 3.85 2.11
CA GLU A 36 1.84 3.11 0.84
C GLU A 36 3.27 2.67 0.53
N PRO A 37 3.58 1.38 0.69
CA PRO A 37 4.98 0.91 0.66
C PRO A 37 5.55 0.72 -0.75
N SER A 38 4.71 0.76 -1.79
CA SER A 38 5.14 0.57 -3.18
C SER A 38 4.25 1.39 -4.11
N ALA A 39 4.37 2.72 -3.97
CA ALA A 39 3.40 3.65 -4.51
C ALA A 39 3.40 3.76 -6.05
N GLY A 40 4.51 3.43 -6.72
CA GLY A 40 4.60 3.40 -8.18
C GLY A 40 4.21 4.70 -8.84
N ALA A 41 3.15 4.67 -9.64
CA ALA A 41 2.60 5.84 -10.33
C ALA A 41 1.55 6.59 -9.48
N GLY A 42 1.33 6.18 -8.22
CA GLY A 42 0.45 6.89 -7.30
C GLY A 42 -1.02 6.53 -7.39
N ALA A 43 -1.36 5.35 -7.93
CA ALA A 43 -2.76 4.97 -8.08
C ALA A 43 -3.53 4.95 -6.77
N TYR A 44 -2.94 4.43 -5.70
CA TYR A 44 -3.56 4.41 -4.38
C TYR A 44 -3.60 5.81 -3.73
N LEU A 45 -2.57 6.61 -3.98
CA LEU A 45 -2.42 7.92 -3.31
C LEU A 45 -3.57 8.87 -3.61
N LYS A 46 -4.24 8.72 -4.75
CA LYS A 46 -5.43 9.52 -5.10
C LYS A 46 -6.56 9.36 -4.09
N TYR A 47 -6.63 8.23 -3.43
CA TYR A 47 -7.73 7.85 -2.53
C TYR A 47 -7.31 7.82 -1.07
N LEU A 48 -6.06 8.15 -0.78
CA LEU A 48 -5.48 8.15 0.57
C LEU A 48 -5.28 9.59 1.07
N PRO A 49 -5.10 9.79 2.39
CA PRO A 49 -4.82 11.13 2.92
C PRO A 49 -3.59 11.76 2.28
N GLU A 50 -3.58 13.09 2.23
CA GLU A 50 -2.46 13.85 1.64
C GLU A 50 -1.13 13.62 2.37
N ASP A 51 -1.18 13.35 3.66
CA ASP A 51 0.00 13.10 4.49
C ASP A 51 0.45 11.63 4.49
N THR A 52 -0.08 10.83 3.57
CA THR A 52 0.34 9.43 3.43
C THR A 52 1.83 9.34 3.14
N LEU A 53 2.51 8.46 3.89
CA LEU A 53 3.92 8.17 3.65
C LEU A 53 4.02 7.19 2.49
N ALA A 54 4.60 7.62 1.38
CA ALA A 54 4.67 6.84 0.17
C ALA A 54 6.12 6.54 -0.21
N TYR A 55 6.40 5.29 -0.54
CA TYR A 55 7.74 4.82 -0.89
C TYR A 55 7.71 4.03 -2.20
N ASP A 56 8.77 4.13 -2.97
CA ASP A 56 9.03 3.28 -4.14
C ASP A 56 10.50 3.35 -4.50
N ILE A 57 11.04 2.27 -5.05
CA ILE A 57 12.43 2.24 -5.53
C ILE A 57 12.56 3.10 -6.80
N LEU A 58 11.54 3.07 -7.66
CA LEU A 58 11.49 3.84 -8.91
C LEU A 58 10.14 4.55 -9.02
N PRO A 59 9.94 5.65 -8.26
CA PRO A 59 8.65 6.31 -8.28
C PRO A 59 8.37 7.00 -9.62
N GLU A 60 7.10 6.94 -10.03
CA GLU A 60 6.61 7.55 -11.26
C GLU A 60 5.63 8.70 -11.00
N ALA A 61 5.58 9.19 -9.77
CA ALA A 61 4.72 10.31 -9.38
C ALA A 61 5.41 11.14 -8.28
N ASP A 62 4.97 12.37 -8.12
CA ASP A 62 5.49 13.27 -7.10
C ASP A 62 5.03 12.86 -5.70
N GLY A 63 5.76 13.29 -4.68
CA GLY A 63 5.41 13.04 -3.28
C GLY A 63 5.75 11.64 -2.78
N ILE A 64 6.48 10.86 -3.57
CA ILE A 64 6.91 9.51 -3.22
C ILE A 64 8.39 9.54 -2.89
N VAL A 65 8.76 8.99 -1.73
CA VAL A 65 10.15 8.90 -1.29
C VAL A 65 10.83 7.74 -2.02
N VAL A 66 11.99 8.00 -2.61
CA VAL A 66 12.80 6.95 -3.25
C VAL A 66 13.44 6.11 -2.16
N ALA A 67 12.95 4.88 -1.97
CA ALA A 67 13.48 3.99 -0.94
C ALA A 67 13.02 2.57 -1.17
N ASP A 68 13.84 1.62 -0.72
CA ASP A 68 13.40 0.24 -0.55
C ASP A 68 12.65 0.18 0.78
N TYR A 69 11.36 -0.04 0.74
CA TYR A 69 10.52 -0.06 1.93
C TYR A 69 11.02 -1.03 3.00
N ARG A 70 11.65 -2.13 2.61
CA ARG A 70 12.20 -3.12 3.55
C ARG A 70 13.33 -2.54 4.41
N GLN A 71 13.96 -1.44 3.96
CA GLN A 71 15.04 -0.75 4.65
C GLN A 71 14.56 0.47 5.43
N VAL A 72 13.31 0.86 5.26
CA VAL A 72 12.74 2.03 5.95
C VAL A 72 12.46 1.67 7.39
N GLN A 73 12.94 2.52 8.32
CA GLN A 73 12.71 2.35 9.74
C GLN A 73 11.71 3.39 10.23
N LEU A 74 10.59 2.91 10.73
CA LEU A 74 9.52 3.75 11.27
C LEU A 74 9.22 3.33 12.71
N PRO A 75 8.84 4.29 13.57
CA PRO A 75 8.40 3.94 14.91
C PRO A 75 7.06 3.22 14.86
N TYR A 76 6.82 2.35 15.82
CA TYR A 76 5.51 1.71 15.98
C TYR A 76 4.44 2.75 16.31
N MET A 77 3.26 2.59 15.72
CA MET A 77 2.12 3.47 15.96
C MET A 77 0.84 2.65 15.90
N GLU A 78 -0.04 2.77 16.90
CA GLU A 78 -1.24 1.92 17.00
C GLU A 78 -2.20 2.07 15.82
N ARG A 79 -2.54 3.31 15.47
CA ARG A 79 -3.49 3.57 14.37
C ARG A 79 -2.74 3.84 13.08
N SER A 80 -1.88 2.89 12.69
CA SER A 80 -1.10 2.95 11.47
C SER A 80 -1.56 1.87 10.50
N LEU A 81 -1.91 2.29 9.29
CA LEU A 81 -2.36 1.42 8.20
C LEU A 81 -1.31 1.36 7.11
N VAL A 82 -0.90 0.15 6.73
CA VAL A 82 -0.11 -0.08 5.52
C VAL A 82 -1.06 -0.60 4.44
N ILE A 83 -1.12 0.08 3.31
CA ILE A 83 -2.05 -0.24 2.24
C ILE A 83 -1.39 -0.07 0.88
N GLY A 84 -1.57 -1.03 -0.01
CA GLY A 84 -1.03 -0.96 -1.36
C GLY A 84 -1.02 -2.31 -2.06
N ASN A 85 -0.35 -2.31 -3.22
CA ASN A 85 -0.16 -3.50 -4.04
C ASN A 85 1.35 -3.73 -4.20
N PRO A 86 1.99 -4.48 -3.29
CA PRO A 86 3.43 -4.66 -3.30
C PRO A 86 3.88 -5.57 -4.45
N PRO A 87 5.15 -5.46 -4.87
CA PRO A 87 5.69 -6.38 -5.85
C PRO A 87 5.73 -7.80 -5.27
N PHE A 88 5.37 -8.78 -6.09
CA PHE A 88 5.35 -10.17 -5.63
C PHE A 88 6.76 -10.77 -5.55
N GLY A 89 7.58 -10.48 -6.55
CA GLY A 89 8.90 -11.08 -6.65
C GLY A 89 8.82 -12.58 -6.97
N ARG A 90 9.98 -13.25 -6.91
CA ARG A 90 10.05 -14.68 -7.16
C ARG A 90 9.41 -15.44 -6.00
N ALA A 91 8.46 -16.31 -6.31
CA ALA A 91 7.73 -17.12 -5.34
C ALA A 91 7.11 -16.28 -4.20
N ASN A 92 6.66 -15.07 -4.54
CA ASN A 92 6.03 -14.13 -3.60
C ASN A 92 6.93 -13.67 -2.45
N LYS A 93 8.24 -13.80 -2.59
CA LYS A 93 9.18 -13.44 -1.52
C LYS A 93 9.16 -11.97 -1.16
N LEU A 94 9.05 -11.09 -2.18
CA LEU A 94 9.02 -9.66 -1.93
C LEU A 94 7.77 -9.24 -1.16
N SER A 95 6.60 -9.75 -1.55
CA SER A 95 5.38 -9.41 -0.85
C SER A 95 5.41 -9.87 0.60
N VAL A 96 5.95 -11.06 0.88
CA VAL A 96 6.12 -11.55 2.25
C VAL A 96 7.07 -10.66 3.04
N GLN A 97 8.17 -10.20 2.45
CA GLN A 97 9.11 -9.29 3.10
C GLN A 97 8.46 -7.93 3.41
N PHE A 98 7.56 -7.45 2.54
CA PHE A 98 6.81 -6.22 2.78
C PHE A 98 5.87 -6.38 3.98
N VAL A 99 5.19 -7.52 4.09
CA VAL A 99 4.34 -7.82 5.25
C VAL A 99 5.18 -7.85 6.53
N LYS A 100 6.31 -8.53 6.51
CA LYS A 100 7.20 -8.61 7.68
C LYS A 100 7.71 -7.24 8.11
N ALA A 101 8.12 -6.41 7.15
CA ALA A 101 8.56 -5.05 7.43
C ALA A 101 7.43 -4.23 8.06
N SER A 102 6.22 -4.36 7.54
CA SER A 102 5.05 -3.63 8.03
C SER A 102 4.69 -4.01 9.47
N LEU A 103 4.82 -5.27 9.83
CA LEU A 103 4.51 -5.76 11.18
C LEU A 103 5.39 -5.13 12.27
N LEU A 104 6.55 -4.59 11.91
CA LEU A 104 7.44 -3.94 12.87
C LEU A 104 6.90 -2.60 13.39
N HIS A 105 6.01 -1.96 12.64
CA HIS A 105 5.59 -0.59 12.97
C HIS A 105 4.09 -0.34 12.86
N SER A 106 3.30 -1.31 12.37
CA SER A 106 1.87 -1.11 12.12
C SER A 106 1.07 -2.35 12.47
N ASP A 107 -0.15 -2.15 13.00
CA ASP A 107 -1.03 -3.25 13.36
C ASP A 107 -2.02 -3.59 12.23
N TYR A 108 -2.22 -2.70 11.27
CA TYR A 108 -3.22 -2.87 10.23
C TYR A 108 -2.54 -2.87 8.87
N ILE A 109 -2.73 -3.97 8.13
CA ILE A 109 -2.06 -4.20 6.85
C ILE A 109 -3.10 -4.66 5.84
N SER A 110 -3.22 -3.92 4.73
CA SER A 110 -4.10 -4.24 3.61
C SER A 110 -3.28 -4.25 2.33
N LEU A 111 -2.64 -5.38 2.06
CA LEU A 111 -1.83 -5.59 0.86
C LEU A 111 -2.48 -6.63 -0.03
N ILE A 112 -2.41 -6.39 -1.34
CA ILE A 112 -3.01 -7.27 -2.34
C ILE A 112 -1.95 -8.09 -3.02
#